data_b03803c468525584dcc55b2b3a1b9b8e
#
_entry.id   b03803c468525584dcc55b2b3a1b9b8e
#
_cell.length_a   1.000
_cell.length_b   1.000
_cell.length_c   1.000
_cell.angle_alpha   90.00
_cell.angle_beta   90.00
_cell.angle_gamma   90.00
#
_symmetry.space_group_name_H-M   'P 1'
#
loop_
_entity.id
_entity.type
_entity.pdbx_description
1 polymer ?
#
loop_
_entity_poly.entity_id
_entity_poly.type
_entity_poly.pdbx_seq_one_letter_code
_entity_poly.pdbx_strand_id
1 'polypeptide(L)'
;MGEKNNLVLVVGAIVAFVLQIALAPAVALFSAQPNFLLAYALVVAIVIPTEAGPVLPFAMGLLYDLTGTGPVGGMALLLVIACFLASRVFSLVDNDTLFMPLAIFTACALLAELCYGMLLMACGLAANPLEALFTRALPCALYDCAVGLVVYFVMARLLAGGAQDR
;
A
#
# COMPACT_ATOMS: atom_id res chain seq x y z
N MET A 1 23.37 -5.36 1.94
CA MET A 1 22.28 -4.48 2.36
C MET A 1 22.76 -3.63 3.52
N GLY A 2 22.70 -2.32 3.42
CA GLY A 2 23.19 -1.46 4.52
C GLY A 2 22.19 -1.50 5.68
N GLU A 3 22.68 -1.63 6.89
CA GLU A 3 21.92 -1.57 8.16
C GLU A 3 20.97 -0.35 8.22
N LYS A 4 21.37 0.76 7.57
CA LYS A 4 20.58 1.98 7.41
C LYS A 4 19.27 1.76 6.61
N ASN A 5 19.28 0.95 5.56
CA ASN A 5 18.05 0.71 4.76
C ASN A 5 17.03 -0.09 5.55
N ASN A 6 17.47 -1.09 6.30
CA ASN A 6 16.56 -1.88 7.16
C ASN A 6 15.93 -1.01 8.25
N LEU A 7 16.70 -0.10 8.85
CA LEU A 7 16.17 0.85 9.83
C LEU A 7 15.10 1.76 9.22
N VAL A 8 15.34 2.31 8.03
CA VAL A 8 14.38 3.16 7.32
C VAL A 8 13.09 2.39 7.01
N LEU A 9 13.21 1.12 6.58
CA LEU A 9 12.04 0.27 6.31
C LEU A 9 11.24 -0.04 7.58
N VAL A 10 11.90 -0.38 8.69
CA VAL A 10 11.21 -0.67 9.95
C VAL A 10 10.56 0.58 10.53
N VAL A 11 11.26 1.70 10.55
CA VAL A 11 10.72 2.98 11.04
C VAL A 11 9.54 3.43 10.17
N GLY A 12 9.67 3.34 8.85
CA GLY A 12 8.59 3.66 7.92
C GLY A 12 7.35 2.79 8.14
N ALA A 13 7.53 1.48 8.39
CA ALA A 13 6.44 0.57 8.71
C ALA A 13 5.72 0.94 10.02
N ILE A 14 6.48 1.30 11.06
CA ILE A 14 5.92 1.75 12.34
C ILE A 14 5.14 3.06 12.15
N VAL A 15 5.69 4.02 11.41
CA VAL A 15 5.02 5.29 11.12
C VAL A 15 3.73 5.05 10.32
N ALA A 16 3.76 4.22 9.29
CA ALA A 16 2.57 3.86 8.52
C ALA A 16 1.49 3.22 9.40
N PHE A 17 1.88 2.35 10.33
CA PHE A 17 0.94 1.72 11.26
C PHE A 17 0.34 2.72 12.25
N VAL A 18 1.14 3.63 12.82
CA VAL A 18 0.63 4.69 13.69
C VAL A 18 -0.33 5.61 12.94
N LEU A 19 0.00 6.01 11.71
CA LEU A 19 -0.88 6.81 10.87
C LEU A 19 -2.19 6.07 10.53
N GLN A 20 -2.12 4.75 10.30
CA GLN A 20 -3.31 3.94 10.06
C GLN A 20 -4.29 3.98 11.24
N ILE A 21 -3.79 3.92 12.47
CA ILE A 21 -4.65 3.91 13.66
C ILE A 21 -5.11 5.32 14.05
N ALA A 22 -4.21 6.30 13.98
CA ALA A 22 -4.47 7.65 14.51
C ALA A 22 -5.10 8.57 13.46
N LEU A 23 -4.62 8.53 12.22
CA LEU A 23 -5.01 9.50 11.19
C LEU A 23 -6.08 8.97 10.24
N ALA A 24 -6.04 7.69 9.85
CA ALA A 24 -6.99 7.16 8.89
C ALA A 24 -8.46 7.34 9.31
N PRO A 25 -8.86 7.09 10.58
CA PRO A 25 -10.23 7.35 11.01
C PRO A 25 -10.59 8.84 11.05
N ALA A 26 -9.60 9.71 11.36
CA ALA A 26 -9.82 11.16 11.47
C ALA A 26 -10.04 11.86 10.12
N VAL A 27 -9.48 11.30 9.04
CA VAL A 27 -9.62 11.82 7.67
C VAL A 27 -10.58 10.99 6.82
N ALA A 28 -11.30 10.05 7.43
CA ALA A 28 -12.31 9.27 6.73
C ALA A 28 -13.42 10.16 6.17
N LEU A 29 -13.71 10.03 4.87
CA LEU A 29 -14.81 10.71 4.21
C LEU A 29 -15.85 9.68 3.75
N PHE A 30 -17.10 9.85 4.17
CA PHE A 30 -18.20 8.92 3.92
C PHE A 30 -17.91 7.51 4.47
N SER A 31 -17.51 6.57 3.66
CA SER A 31 -17.11 5.21 4.07
C SER A 31 -15.69 4.86 3.63
N ALA A 32 -14.97 5.83 3.04
CA ALA A 32 -13.62 5.64 2.54
C ALA A 32 -12.58 6.13 3.55
N GLN A 33 -11.61 5.30 3.82
CA GLN A 33 -10.46 5.60 4.67
C GLN A 33 -9.17 5.35 3.89
N PRO A 34 -8.15 6.21 4.03
CA PRO A 34 -6.84 5.93 3.44
C PRO A 34 -6.21 4.69 4.07
N ASN A 35 -5.58 3.89 3.23
CA ASN A 35 -4.86 2.70 3.66
C ASN A 35 -3.34 2.97 3.66
N PHE A 36 -2.83 3.56 4.75
CA PHE A 36 -1.41 3.89 4.89
C PHE A 36 -0.51 2.67 4.82
N LEU A 37 -0.99 1.50 5.28
CA LEU A 37 -0.23 0.26 5.26
C LEU A 37 -0.07 -0.28 3.83
N LEU A 38 -1.15 -0.24 3.03
CA LEU A 38 -1.14 -0.58 1.62
C LEU A 38 -0.24 0.39 0.83
N ALA A 39 -0.43 1.70 1.05
CA ALA A 39 0.35 2.73 0.37
C ALA A 39 1.85 2.57 0.66
N TYR A 40 2.23 2.34 1.92
CA TYR A 40 3.61 2.12 2.30
C TYR A 40 4.21 0.86 1.65
N ALA A 41 3.52 -0.28 1.75
CA ALA A 41 4.02 -1.55 1.22
C ALA A 41 4.20 -1.50 -0.31
N LEU A 42 3.25 -0.90 -1.05
CA LEU A 42 3.35 -0.73 -2.50
C LEU A 42 4.50 0.19 -2.90
N VAL A 43 4.67 1.32 -2.20
CA VAL A 43 5.79 2.24 -2.47
C VAL A 43 7.13 1.55 -2.26
N VAL A 44 7.29 0.79 -1.17
CA VAL A 44 8.52 0.02 -0.92
C VAL A 44 8.75 -1.01 -2.03
N ALA A 45 7.71 -1.72 -2.48
CA ALA A 45 7.80 -2.70 -3.55
C ALA A 45 8.21 -2.08 -4.90
N ILE A 46 7.87 -0.81 -5.15
CA ILE A 46 8.23 -0.08 -6.36
C ILE A 46 9.65 0.52 -6.24
N VAL A 47 9.96 1.16 -5.12
CA VAL A 47 11.26 1.87 -4.93
C VAL A 47 12.41 0.91 -4.71
N ILE A 48 12.17 -0.23 -4.03
CA ILE A 48 13.20 -1.22 -3.70
C ILE A 48 12.69 -2.64 -4.05
N PRO A 49 12.48 -2.95 -5.34
CA PRO A 49 11.86 -4.21 -5.75
C PRO A 49 12.66 -5.46 -5.35
N THR A 50 13.98 -5.34 -5.21
CA THR A 50 14.87 -6.44 -4.81
C THR A 50 14.82 -6.73 -3.31
N GLU A 51 14.45 -5.77 -2.50
CA GLU A 51 14.46 -5.83 -1.03
C GLU A 51 13.05 -6.02 -0.45
N ALA A 52 12.02 -5.67 -1.22
CA ALA A 52 10.62 -5.87 -0.87
C ALA A 52 10.23 -7.35 -0.99
N GLY A 53 10.81 -8.20 -0.14
CA GLY A 53 10.38 -9.59 -0.03
C GLY A 53 8.91 -9.68 0.41
N PRO A 54 8.29 -10.87 0.39
CA PRO A 54 6.87 -11.05 0.73
C PRO A 54 6.55 -10.77 2.21
N VAL A 55 7.57 -10.71 3.07
CA VAL A 55 7.39 -10.58 4.53
C VAL A 55 6.83 -9.22 4.92
N LEU A 56 7.35 -8.14 4.34
CA LEU A 56 6.90 -6.78 4.66
C LEU A 56 5.44 -6.55 4.24
N PRO A 57 5.02 -6.79 2.97
CA PRO A 57 3.63 -6.63 2.59
C PRO A 57 2.68 -7.58 3.36
N PHE A 58 3.12 -8.80 3.67
CA PHE A 58 2.34 -9.72 4.49
C PHE A 58 2.11 -9.16 5.89
N ALA A 59 3.16 -8.67 6.54
CA ALA A 59 3.07 -8.09 7.88
C ALA A 59 2.16 -6.83 7.89
N MET A 60 2.31 -5.95 6.88
CA MET A 60 1.46 -4.75 6.75
C MET A 60 -0.01 -5.12 6.55
N GLY A 61 -0.31 -6.06 5.67
CA GLY A 61 -1.67 -6.54 5.45
C GLY A 61 -2.26 -7.24 6.67
N LEU A 62 -1.46 -8.01 7.40
CA LEU A 62 -1.90 -8.65 8.64
C LEU A 62 -2.22 -7.61 9.74
N LEU A 63 -1.40 -6.57 9.87
CA LEU A 63 -1.68 -5.45 10.79
C LEU A 63 -2.98 -4.74 10.42
N TYR A 64 -3.24 -4.55 9.13
CA TYR A 64 -4.51 -3.99 8.65
C TYR A 64 -5.70 -4.88 9.04
N ASP A 65 -5.61 -6.18 8.78
CA ASP A 65 -6.68 -7.14 9.09
C ASP A 65 -6.96 -7.23 10.60
N LEU A 66 -5.91 -7.15 11.44
CA LEU A 66 -6.06 -7.18 12.90
C LEU A 66 -6.67 -5.89 13.49
N THR A 67 -6.53 -4.77 12.80
CA THR A 67 -7.12 -3.49 13.23
C THR A 67 -8.51 -3.25 12.62
N GLY A 68 -8.88 -4.00 11.59
CA GLY A 68 -10.15 -3.91 10.89
C GLY A 68 -11.18 -4.93 11.38
N THR A 69 -12.35 -4.91 10.73
CA THR A 69 -13.47 -5.84 10.98
C THR A 69 -13.58 -6.90 9.86
N GLY A 70 -12.62 -6.95 8.96
CA GLY A 70 -12.60 -7.88 7.84
C GLY A 70 -12.04 -9.27 8.20
N PRO A 71 -12.01 -10.19 7.23
CA PRO A 71 -11.47 -11.53 7.41
C PRO A 71 -9.95 -11.46 7.61
N VAL A 72 -9.46 -12.03 8.70
CA VAL A 72 -8.02 -12.06 9.02
C VAL A 72 -7.24 -12.83 7.95
N GLY A 73 -6.20 -12.22 7.43
CA GLY A 73 -5.36 -12.76 6.35
C GLY A 73 -5.80 -12.36 4.95
N GLY A 74 -6.97 -11.73 4.78
CA GLY A 74 -7.48 -11.32 3.49
C GLY A 74 -6.64 -10.21 2.85
N MET A 75 -6.45 -9.10 3.55
CA MET A 75 -5.60 -8.01 3.08
C MET A 75 -4.13 -8.42 3.04
N ALA A 76 -3.68 -9.26 3.98
CA ALA A 76 -2.31 -9.78 3.99
C ALA A 76 -1.98 -10.51 2.68
N LEU A 77 -2.85 -11.40 2.22
CA LEU A 77 -2.67 -12.12 0.96
C LEU A 77 -2.71 -11.17 -0.25
N LEU A 78 -3.71 -10.30 -0.30
CA LEU A 78 -3.88 -9.37 -1.42
C LEU A 78 -2.71 -8.39 -1.53
N LEU A 79 -2.19 -7.93 -0.41
CA LEU A 79 -1.07 -7.00 -0.40
C LEU A 79 0.23 -7.66 -0.89
N VAL A 80 0.47 -8.93 -0.53
CA VAL A 80 1.60 -9.70 -1.09
C VAL A 80 1.48 -9.82 -2.61
N ILE A 81 0.29 -10.15 -3.13
CA ILE A 81 0.06 -10.27 -4.57
C ILE A 81 0.22 -8.91 -5.26
N ALA A 82 -0.37 -7.85 -4.72
CA ALA A 82 -0.29 -6.50 -5.28
C ALA A 82 1.16 -5.98 -5.33
N CYS A 83 1.93 -6.16 -4.25
CA CYS A 83 3.33 -5.77 -4.20
C CYS A 83 4.20 -6.59 -5.16
N PHE A 84 3.94 -7.89 -5.29
CA PHE A 84 4.62 -8.74 -6.26
C PHE A 84 4.33 -8.27 -7.70
N LEU A 85 3.07 -8.00 -8.04
CA LEU A 85 2.69 -7.46 -9.36
C LEU A 85 3.33 -6.10 -9.61
N ALA A 86 3.26 -5.18 -8.63
CA ALA A 86 3.84 -3.85 -8.75
C ALA A 86 5.35 -3.91 -9.02
N SER A 87 6.10 -4.71 -8.27
CA SER A 87 7.54 -4.87 -8.47
C SER A 87 7.88 -5.51 -9.82
N ARG A 88 7.08 -6.48 -10.29
CA ARG A 88 7.27 -7.12 -11.59
C ARG A 88 6.97 -6.18 -12.75
N VAL A 89 5.85 -5.48 -12.70
CA VAL A 89 5.49 -4.50 -13.75
C VAL A 89 6.52 -3.38 -13.78
N PHE A 90 6.94 -2.87 -12.62
CA PHE A 90 7.94 -1.81 -12.53
C PHE A 90 9.29 -2.23 -13.13
N SER A 91 9.71 -3.49 -12.96
CA SER A 91 10.95 -4.00 -13.52
C SER A 91 10.93 -4.23 -15.03
N LEU A 92 9.75 -4.24 -15.66
CA LEU A 92 9.56 -4.45 -17.11
C LEU A 92 9.42 -3.15 -17.91
N VAL A 93 9.23 -2.03 -17.22
CA VAL A 93 8.95 -0.73 -17.85
C VAL A 93 10.15 0.19 -17.68
N ASP A 94 10.50 0.95 -18.74
CA ASP A 94 11.48 2.03 -18.66
C ASP A 94 10.96 3.16 -17.77
N ASN A 95 11.67 3.44 -16.69
CA ASN A 95 11.22 4.27 -15.58
C ASN A 95 11.82 5.69 -15.61
N ASP A 96 11.89 6.31 -16.78
CA ASP A 96 12.46 7.65 -16.94
C ASP A 96 11.57 8.78 -16.41
N THR A 97 10.33 8.48 -16.02
CA THR A 97 9.36 9.49 -15.56
C THR A 97 8.68 9.10 -14.25
N LEU A 98 8.34 10.11 -13.42
CA LEU A 98 7.55 9.93 -12.19
C LEU A 98 6.13 9.41 -12.43
N PHE A 99 5.63 9.51 -13.67
CA PHE A 99 4.29 9.08 -14.02
C PHE A 99 4.14 7.56 -13.94
N MET A 100 5.15 6.80 -14.35
CA MET A 100 5.10 5.32 -14.36
C MET A 100 4.98 4.70 -12.97
N PRO A 101 5.82 5.05 -11.97
CA PRO A 101 5.65 4.55 -10.62
C PRO A 101 4.25 4.83 -10.04
N LEU A 102 3.73 6.03 -10.29
CA LEU A 102 2.42 6.43 -9.79
C LEU A 102 1.28 5.68 -10.48
N ALA A 103 1.36 5.45 -11.80
CA ALA A 103 0.38 4.67 -12.54
C ALA A 103 0.35 3.20 -12.08
N ILE A 104 1.51 2.58 -11.88
CA ILE A 104 1.62 1.20 -11.36
C ILE A 104 1.07 1.13 -9.93
N PHE A 105 1.44 2.09 -9.08
CA PHE A 105 0.91 2.20 -7.73
C PHE A 105 -0.62 2.27 -7.73
N THR A 106 -1.19 3.20 -8.49
CA THR A 106 -2.63 3.40 -8.59
C THR A 106 -3.36 2.15 -9.07
N ALA A 107 -2.85 1.51 -10.12
CA ALA A 107 -3.45 0.29 -10.65
C ALA A 107 -3.42 -0.86 -9.64
N CYS A 108 -2.29 -1.06 -8.95
CA CYS A 108 -2.15 -2.11 -7.95
C CYS A 108 -2.96 -1.83 -6.68
N ALA A 109 -3.03 -0.58 -6.23
CA ALA A 109 -3.85 -0.16 -5.10
C ALA A 109 -5.34 -0.38 -5.40
N LEU A 110 -5.81 0.08 -6.56
CA LEU A 110 -7.19 -0.12 -6.99
C LEU A 110 -7.53 -1.61 -7.10
N LEU A 111 -6.64 -2.42 -7.67
CA LEU A 111 -6.83 -3.87 -7.76
C LEU A 111 -6.95 -4.51 -6.38
N ALA A 112 -6.08 -4.14 -5.44
CA ALA A 112 -6.10 -4.66 -4.08
C ALA A 112 -7.41 -4.29 -3.35
N GLU A 113 -7.85 -3.04 -3.43
CA GLU A 113 -9.09 -2.56 -2.82
C GLU A 113 -10.34 -3.23 -3.43
N LEU A 114 -10.36 -3.41 -4.77
CA LEU A 114 -11.44 -4.13 -5.45
C LEU A 114 -11.50 -5.60 -5.02
N CYS A 115 -10.37 -6.29 -5.00
CA CYS A 115 -10.29 -7.68 -4.57
C CYS A 115 -10.68 -7.84 -3.10
N TYR A 116 -10.29 -6.89 -2.24
CA TYR A 116 -10.69 -6.89 -0.83
C TYR A 116 -12.18 -6.65 -0.66
N GLY A 117 -12.77 -5.73 -1.44
CA GLY A 117 -14.21 -5.52 -1.48
C GLY A 117 -14.97 -6.79 -1.90
N MET A 118 -14.50 -7.49 -2.93
CA MET A 118 -15.08 -8.78 -3.35
C MET A 118 -14.95 -9.85 -2.26
N LEU A 119 -13.82 -9.89 -1.54
CA LEU A 119 -13.61 -10.81 -0.43
C LEU A 119 -14.60 -10.54 0.72
N LEU A 120 -14.80 -9.27 1.08
CA LEU A 120 -15.78 -8.88 2.10
C LEU A 120 -17.21 -9.30 1.72
N MET A 121 -17.55 -9.20 0.43
CA MET A 121 -18.85 -9.70 -0.06
C MET A 121 -18.97 -11.20 0.02
N ALA A 122 -17.94 -11.93 -0.37
CA ALA A 122 -17.91 -13.40 -0.29
C ALA A 122 -18.06 -13.88 1.16
N CYS A 123 -17.56 -13.10 2.12
CA CYS A 123 -17.74 -13.35 3.56
C CYS A 123 -19.08 -12.86 4.12
N GLY A 124 -19.97 -12.28 3.31
CA GLY A 124 -21.27 -11.76 3.76
C GLY A 124 -21.20 -10.45 4.56
N LEU A 125 -20.03 -9.78 4.55
CA LEU A 125 -19.80 -8.54 5.29
C LEU A 125 -20.16 -7.27 4.48
N ALA A 126 -20.44 -7.40 3.19
CA ALA A 126 -20.91 -6.32 2.32
C ALA A 126 -22.08 -6.79 1.46
N ALA A 127 -23.12 -5.96 1.32
CA ALA A 127 -24.39 -6.35 0.70
C ALA A 127 -24.45 -6.07 -0.81
N ASN A 128 -23.73 -5.08 -1.35
CA ASN A 128 -23.93 -4.59 -2.71
C ASN A 128 -22.59 -4.33 -3.43
N PRO A 129 -22.30 -5.02 -4.58
CA PRO A 129 -21.01 -4.89 -5.27
C PRO A 129 -20.77 -3.50 -5.86
N LEU A 130 -21.79 -2.90 -6.46
CA LEU A 130 -21.70 -1.58 -7.07
C LEU A 130 -21.52 -0.48 -6.01
N GLU A 131 -22.22 -0.60 -4.90
CA GLU A 131 -22.07 0.31 -3.77
C GLU A 131 -20.65 0.21 -3.17
N ALA A 132 -20.15 -1.00 -2.94
CA ALA A 132 -18.78 -1.22 -2.47
C ALA A 132 -17.72 -0.65 -3.42
N LEU A 133 -17.93 -0.73 -4.74
CA LEU A 133 -17.05 -0.18 -5.74
C LEU A 133 -17.01 1.35 -5.70
N PHE A 134 -18.16 2.01 -5.79
CA PHE A 134 -18.26 3.46 -5.95
C PHE A 134 -18.14 4.23 -4.63
N THR A 135 -18.62 3.66 -3.52
CA THR A 135 -18.57 4.35 -2.22
C THR A 135 -17.32 4.03 -1.39
N ARG A 136 -16.63 2.92 -1.71
CA ARG A 136 -15.46 2.49 -0.96
C ARG A 136 -14.21 2.36 -1.84
N ALA A 137 -14.16 1.43 -2.80
CA ALA A 137 -12.94 1.09 -3.50
C ALA A 137 -12.34 2.26 -4.30
N LEU A 138 -13.15 3.00 -5.06
CA LEU A 138 -12.68 4.16 -5.82
C LEU A 138 -12.23 5.32 -4.93
N PRO A 139 -12.99 5.78 -3.92
CA PRO A 139 -12.53 6.82 -3.03
C PRO A 139 -11.30 6.39 -2.20
N CYS A 140 -11.24 5.14 -1.71
CA CYS A 140 -10.06 4.63 -1.02
C CYS A 140 -8.82 4.67 -1.94
N ALA A 141 -8.93 4.18 -3.17
CA ALA A 141 -7.81 4.20 -4.13
C ALA A 141 -7.33 5.63 -4.44
N LEU A 142 -8.21 6.62 -4.51
CA LEU A 142 -7.83 8.03 -4.67
C LEU A 142 -7.09 8.56 -3.43
N TYR A 143 -7.56 8.22 -2.22
CA TYR A 143 -6.84 8.54 -0.99
C TYR A 143 -5.47 7.88 -0.96
N ASP A 144 -5.40 6.60 -1.31
CA ASP A 144 -4.16 5.84 -1.33
C ASP A 144 -3.17 6.40 -2.36
N CYS A 145 -3.64 6.94 -3.49
CA CYS A 145 -2.80 7.65 -4.45
C CYS A 145 -2.19 8.91 -3.85
N ALA A 146 -2.98 9.72 -3.13
CA ALA A 146 -2.48 10.93 -2.49
C ALA A 146 -1.44 10.59 -1.40
N VAL A 147 -1.75 9.60 -0.56
CA VAL A 147 -0.83 9.10 0.48
C VAL A 147 0.41 8.47 -0.16
N GLY A 148 0.23 7.63 -1.17
CA GLY A 148 1.31 6.95 -1.89
C GLY A 148 2.28 7.94 -2.53
N LEU A 149 1.78 9.04 -3.11
CA LEU A 149 2.61 10.10 -3.66
C LEU A 149 3.52 10.72 -2.57
N VAL A 150 2.95 11.06 -1.41
CA VAL A 150 3.71 11.62 -0.29
C VAL A 150 4.76 10.61 0.21
N VAL A 151 4.35 9.37 0.43
CA VAL A 151 5.24 8.29 0.88
C VAL A 151 6.36 8.03 -0.15
N TYR A 152 6.02 8.04 -1.44
CA TYR A 152 7.01 7.87 -2.52
C TYR A 152 8.08 8.95 -2.48
N PHE A 153 7.71 10.22 -2.38
CA PHE A 153 8.68 11.32 -2.30
C PHE A 153 9.54 11.24 -1.05
N VAL A 154 8.96 10.89 0.09
CA VAL A 154 9.71 10.73 1.35
C VAL A 154 10.70 9.58 1.24
N MET A 155 10.26 8.41 0.78
CA MET A 155 11.11 7.22 0.63
C MET A 155 12.20 7.44 -0.42
N ALA A 156 11.87 8.04 -1.56
CA ALA A 156 12.86 8.35 -2.60
C ALA A 156 13.96 9.29 -2.07
N ARG A 157 13.60 10.31 -1.27
CA ARG A 157 14.60 11.21 -0.65
C ARG A 157 15.45 10.52 0.41
N LEU A 158 14.84 9.71 1.28
CA LEU A 158 15.58 9.01 2.34
C LEU A 158 16.57 7.99 1.78
N LEU A 159 16.20 7.32 0.69
CA LEU A 159 17.05 6.32 0.04
C LEU A 159 18.09 6.95 -0.90
N ALA A 160 17.75 8.05 -1.60
CA ALA A 160 18.69 8.79 -2.43
C ALA A 160 19.79 9.47 -1.59
N GLY A 161 19.46 9.97 -0.40
CA GLY A 161 20.46 10.54 0.53
C GLY A 161 21.50 9.54 1.00
N GLY A 162 21.17 8.23 1.04
CA GLY A 162 22.13 7.17 1.37
C GLY A 162 23.09 6.78 0.25
N ALA A 163 22.84 7.21 -0.99
CA ALA A 163 23.70 6.93 -2.15
C ALA A 163 24.79 7.98 -2.35
N GLN A 164 24.68 9.18 -1.76
CA GLN A 164 25.66 10.26 -1.86
C GLN A 164 26.80 10.18 -0.83
N ASP A 165 26.69 9.32 0.17
CA ASP A 165 27.70 9.10 1.21
C ASP A 165 28.66 7.91 0.90
N ARG A 166 28.78 7.52 -0.39
CA ARG A 166 29.71 6.45 -0.82
C ARG A 166 30.71 6.92 -1.84
#